data_5384ddfe105a933148fd32186cb768fe
#
_entry.id   5384ddfe105a933148fd32186cb768fe
#
_cell.length_a   1.000
_cell.length_b   1.000
_cell.length_c   1.000
_cell.angle_alpha   90.00
_cell.angle_beta   90.00
_cell.angle_gamma   90.00
#
_symmetry.space_group_name_H-M   'P 1'
#
loop_
_entity.id
_entity.type
_entity.pdbx_description
1 polymer ?
#
loop_
_entity_poly.entity_id
_entity_poly.type
_entity_poly.pdbx_seq_one_letter_code
_entity_poly.pdbx_strand_id
1 'polypeptide(L)'
;MGTRPDELSSSATGLLGDNAYPESQVTHEAVTYWMERSSDGVKRLIAVADDESAFQSFDGAIENIDDKVRLVADTSPENALALRSALPWLTPTRFGLHTSAGFGDRLGLATPGHVRALNVVNAAINPVFAQQSIREMGRCSRTPRDVLDDATWGAFQAGWTKPVGGDADHLEELEDIENTAAAGFVFYTLDPKAEVDPEAEHAEAAAIQQKVAALDWASLDSDLATFRKTYVGRRVELEHEAIELDEEAVLRAMAKYGPSLAHAMAMYRRLMEKGIECEVEFAVDETDYPTKPAEHIVVVNELKRLGMEFISFAPRFVGRFEKGVEYIGDIDELQRDFQIHAEIARALGPYKLSLHSGSDKFSTYPLIAEATNGLVHLKTAGTSWAEALRVIAANDPDLMREVLRLALDSFEANRKSYHLSCDPTKIPTDPTDEQVAQLMDLVDSRQVLHVGYGAILEEFGPRLYRVWNDNEEEHYRIIADHFVKHLTPFAPYAR
;
A
#
# COMPACT_ATOMS: atom_id res chain seq x y z
N MET A 1 8.83 -22.31 16.10
CA MET A 1 9.27 -22.01 17.47
C MET A 1 10.60 -21.28 17.34
N GLY A 2 10.56 -19.96 17.25
CA GLY A 2 11.74 -19.11 17.15
C GLY A 2 12.28 -18.85 18.56
N THR A 3 13.55 -19.08 18.72
CA THR A 3 14.32 -18.75 19.93
C THR A 3 14.27 -17.23 20.18
N ARG A 4 14.05 -16.85 21.43
CA ARG A 4 14.00 -15.46 21.90
C ARG A 4 15.34 -14.74 21.69
N PRO A 5 15.35 -13.39 21.51
CA PRO A 5 16.56 -12.59 21.27
C PRO A 5 17.54 -12.47 22.44
N ASP A 6 17.31 -13.13 23.56
CA ASP A 6 18.07 -12.94 24.82
C ASP A 6 19.39 -13.72 24.90
N GLU A 7 19.78 -14.45 23.85
CA GLU A 7 21.10 -15.12 23.79
C GLU A 7 21.98 -14.57 22.66
N LEU A 8 22.10 -13.24 22.55
CA LEU A 8 23.17 -12.65 21.75
C LEU A 8 24.49 -12.86 22.50
N SER A 9 25.31 -13.77 21.96
CA SER A 9 26.64 -14.03 22.49
C SER A 9 27.43 -12.71 22.56
N SER A 10 28.02 -12.45 23.69
CA SER A 10 28.84 -11.24 24.01
C SER A 10 30.06 -11.03 23.13
N SER A 11 30.26 -11.82 22.08
CA SER A 11 31.37 -11.71 21.14
C SER A 11 31.08 -10.81 19.92
N ALA A 12 29.80 -10.47 19.63
CA ALA A 12 29.42 -9.68 18.45
C ALA A 12 29.37 -8.16 18.71
N THR A 13 29.25 -7.74 19.97
CA THR A 13 29.15 -6.30 20.35
C THR A 13 30.44 -5.50 20.08
N GLY A 14 31.57 -6.12 19.79
CA GLY A 14 32.84 -5.46 19.49
C GLY A 14 33.06 -5.14 18.00
N LEU A 15 32.15 -5.56 17.11
CA LEU A 15 32.32 -5.40 15.67
C LEU A 15 31.61 -4.15 15.11
N LEU A 16 30.65 -3.58 15.86
CA LEU A 16 29.90 -2.40 15.41
C LEU A 16 30.75 -1.13 15.52
N GLY A 17 30.86 -0.40 14.43
CA GLY A 17 31.43 0.95 14.41
C GLY A 17 30.46 2.01 14.95
N ASP A 18 30.97 3.20 15.25
CA ASP A 18 30.17 4.34 15.76
C ASP A 18 29.02 4.76 14.82
N ASN A 19 29.11 4.40 13.54
CA ASN A 19 28.15 4.74 12.49
C ASN A 19 27.19 3.59 12.13
N ALA A 20 27.20 2.50 12.89
CA ALA A 20 26.31 1.37 12.66
C ALA A 20 24.88 1.70 13.08
N TYR A 21 23.90 1.06 12.43
CA TYR A 21 22.51 0.99 12.87
C TYR A 21 22.37 -0.25 13.77
N PRO A 22 22.39 -0.10 15.10
CA PRO A 22 22.49 -1.26 16.01
C PRO A 22 21.34 -2.25 15.88
N GLU A 23 20.14 -1.75 15.57
CA GLU A 23 18.95 -2.55 15.41
C GLU A 23 19.06 -3.52 14.20
N SER A 24 19.86 -3.16 13.19
CA SER A 24 20.05 -3.97 11.98
C SER A 24 20.93 -5.19 12.21
N GLN A 25 21.62 -5.30 13.38
CA GLN A 25 22.51 -6.41 13.62
C GLN A 25 21.74 -7.71 13.78
N VAL A 26 22.04 -8.67 12.92
CA VAL A 26 21.44 -10.01 12.96
C VAL A 26 22.48 -11.06 12.57
N THR A 27 22.48 -12.18 13.28
CA THR A 27 23.27 -13.35 12.91
C THR A 27 22.36 -14.44 12.36
N HIS A 28 22.66 -14.89 11.16
CA HIS A 28 21.95 -15.99 10.50
C HIS A 28 22.95 -16.89 9.76
N GLU A 29 22.82 -18.21 9.91
CA GLU A 29 23.71 -19.21 9.27
C GLU A 29 25.22 -18.90 9.42
N ALA A 30 25.66 -18.52 10.64
CA ALA A 30 27.05 -18.18 10.98
C ALA A 30 27.58 -16.89 10.31
N VAL A 31 26.73 -16.10 9.66
CA VAL A 31 27.09 -14.76 9.16
C VAL A 31 26.40 -13.70 10.01
N THR A 32 27.14 -12.67 10.43
CA THR A 32 26.59 -11.52 11.13
C THR A 32 26.49 -10.36 10.17
N TYR A 33 25.29 -9.84 9.96
CA TYR A 33 24.97 -8.73 9.08
C TYR A 33 24.57 -7.49 9.88
N TRP A 34 24.89 -6.30 9.36
CA TRP A 34 24.35 -5.01 9.86
C TRP A 34 24.47 -3.94 8.80
N MET A 35 23.84 -2.78 9.01
CA MET A 35 24.03 -1.59 8.20
C MET A 35 24.92 -0.57 8.92
N GLU A 36 25.74 0.12 8.15
CA GLU A 36 26.50 1.29 8.58
C GLU A 36 26.19 2.48 7.68
N ARG A 37 26.29 3.69 8.25
CA ARG A 37 26.31 4.93 7.49
C ARG A 37 27.75 5.42 7.42
N SER A 38 28.33 5.42 6.24
CA SER A 38 29.70 5.89 6.03
C SER A 38 29.81 7.40 6.22
N SER A 39 31.03 7.93 6.34
CA SER A 39 31.30 9.35 6.56
C SER A 39 30.79 10.26 5.43
N ASP A 40 30.59 9.71 4.24
CA ASP A 40 29.98 10.38 3.08
C ASP A 40 28.43 10.37 3.12
N GLY A 41 27.83 9.79 4.17
CA GLY A 41 26.38 9.69 4.36
C GLY A 41 25.73 8.52 3.64
N VAL A 42 26.49 7.69 2.92
CA VAL A 42 25.97 6.53 2.18
C VAL A 42 25.77 5.35 3.12
N LYS A 43 24.63 4.66 3.01
CA LYS A 43 24.36 3.42 3.74
C LYS A 43 25.02 2.24 3.05
N ARG A 44 25.59 1.34 3.85
CA ARG A 44 26.27 0.14 3.37
C ARG A 44 25.88 -1.08 4.17
N LEU A 45 25.78 -2.21 3.49
CA LEU A 45 25.70 -3.52 4.11
C LEU A 45 27.09 -3.94 4.57
N ILE A 46 27.19 -4.32 5.81
CA ILE A 46 28.37 -4.99 6.37
C ILE A 46 27.99 -6.41 6.76
N ALA A 47 28.85 -7.35 6.44
CA ALA A 47 28.69 -8.73 6.91
C ALA A 47 30.02 -9.34 7.32
N VAL A 48 30.03 -10.19 8.33
CA VAL A 48 31.22 -10.89 8.84
C VAL A 48 30.96 -12.38 8.93
N ALA A 49 31.89 -13.17 8.41
CA ALA A 49 31.84 -14.64 8.43
C ALA A 49 33.24 -15.22 8.66
N ASP A 50 33.33 -16.53 8.83
CA ASP A 50 34.60 -17.24 8.97
C ASP A 50 35.31 -17.45 7.62
N ASP A 51 34.54 -17.46 6.51
CA ASP A 51 35.06 -17.74 5.16
C ASP A 51 34.38 -16.86 4.10
N GLU A 52 35.12 -16.41 3.09
CA GLU A 52 34.63 -15.56 2.00
C GLU A 52 33.54 -16.22 1.13
N SER A 53 33.48 -17.56 1.14
CA SER A 53 32.45 -18.27 0.39
C SER A 53 31.01 -17.93 0.84
N ALA A 54 30.86 -17.41 2.06
CA ALA A 54 29.57 -16.91 2.59
C ALA A 54 29.04 -15.69 1.80
N PHE A 55 29.89 -15.00 1.04
CA PHE A 55 29.53 -13.77 0.35
C PHE A 55 29.44 -13.88 -1.18
N GLN A 56 29.45 -15.10 -1.72
CA GLN A 56 29.46 -15.32 -3.18
C GLN A 56 28.29 -14.67 -3.95
N SER A 57 27.16 -14.44 -3.27
CA SER A 57 25.97 -13.81 -3.87
C SER A 57 25.98 -12.30 -3.77
N PHE A 58 26.91 -11.71 -3.03
CA PHE A 58 26.99 -10.27 -2.81
C PHE A 58 28.07 -9.62 -3.68
N ASP A 59 27.78 -8.43 -4.16
CA ASP A 59 28.75 -7.57 -4.84
C ASP A 59 29.32 -6.55 -3.84
N GLY A 60 30.61 -6.65 -3.51
CA GLY A 60 31.23 -5.79 -2.53
C GLY A 60 32.72 -6.09 -2.32
N ALA A 61 33.37 -5.24 -1.53
CA ALA A 61 34.75 -5.43 -1.14
C ALA A 61 34.86 -6.42 0.03
N ILE A 62 35.76 -7.38 -0.08
CA ILE A 62 36.08 -8.35 0.99
C ILE A 62 37.42 -7.99 1.64
N GLU A 63 37.41 -7.91 2.94
CA GLU A 63 38.57 -7.57 3.79
C GLU A 63 38.81 -8.68 4.81
N ASN A 64 40.08 -8.97 5.09
CA ASN A 64 40.47 -9.86 6.20
C ASN A 64 40.51 -9.08 7.52
N ILE A 65 39.86 -9.53 8.54
CA ILE A 65 39.82 -8.95 9.88
C ILE A 65 40.13 -10.07 10.88
N ASP A 66 41.36 -10.07 11.42
CA ASP A 66 41.88 -11.12 12.31
C ASP A 66 41.69 -12.52 11.68
N ASP A 67 40.87 -13.37 12.26
CA ASP A 67 40.56 -14.74 11.82
C ASP A 67 39.24 -14.83 10.99
N LYS A 68 38.64 -13.68 10.62
CA LYS A 68 37.39 -13.58 9.89
C LYS A 68 37.52 -12.78 8.60
N VAL A 69 36.49 -12.84 7.79
CA VAL A 69 36.34 -12.03 6.59
C VAL A 69 35.15 -11.08 6.74
N ARG A 70 35.33 -9.85 6.27
CA ARG A 70 34.31 -8.79 6.28
C ARG A 70 33.95 -8.42 4.85
N LEU A 71 32.65 -8.41 4.57
CA LEU A 71 32.09 -7.82 3.36
C LEU A 71 31.70 -6.36 3.65
N VAL A 72 32.02 -5.46 2.71
CA VAL A 72 31.49 -4.09 2.64
C VAL A 72 30.83 -3.95 1.28
N ALA A 73 29.52 -3.79 1.26
CA ALA A 73 28.72 -3.78 0.03
C ALA A 73 27.76 -2.59 -0.01
N ASP A 74 27.52 -2.06 -1.21
CA ASP A 74 26.56 -1.00 -1.44
C ASP A 74 25.12 -1.56 -1.33
N THR A 75 24.14 -0.67 -1.06
CA THR A 75 22.72 -1.02 -1.05
C THR A 75 22.15 -1.10 -2.47
N SER A 76 22.81 -1.89 -3.33
CA SER A 76 22.42 -2.09 -4.72
C SER A 76 21.23 -3.04 -4.86
N PRO A 77 20.53 -3.06 -6.02
CA PRO A 77 19.47 -4.03 -6.30
C PRO A 77 19.94 -5.49 -6.23
N GLU A 78 21.17 -5.78 -6.68
CA GLU A 78 21.76 -7.12 -6.63
C GLU A 78 21.98 -7.56 -5.19
N ASN A 79 22.48 -6.67 -4.35
CA ASN A 79 22.70 -6.92 -2.94
C ASN A 79 21.38 -7.00 -2.15
N ALA A 80 20.33 -6.28 -2.56
CA ALA A 80 19.01 -6.44 -1.98
C ALA A 80 18.45 -7.85 -2.22
N LEU A 81 18.63 -8.38 -3.44
CA LEU A 81 18.23 -9.74 -3.79
C LEU A 81 19.05 -10.78 -3.01
N ALA A 82 20.36 -10.59 -2.93
CA ALA A 82 21.26 -11.45 -2.13
C ALA A 82 20.87 -11.44 -0.65
N LEU A 83 20.53 -10.27 -0.09
CA LEU A 83 20.12 -10.13 1.29
C LEU A 83 18.77 -10.83 1.56
N ARG A 84 17.79 -10.70 0.66
CA ARG A 84 16.52 -11.45 0.76
C ARG A 84 16.74 -12.97 0.72
N SER A 85 17.70 -13.42 -0.06
CA SER A 85 18.07 -14.85 -0.12
C SER A 85 18.76 -15.31 1.17
N ALA A 86 19.63 -14.48 1.75
CA ALA A 86 20.36 -14.77 2.99
C ALA A 86 19.47 -14.63 4.24
N LEU A 87 18.49 -13.71 4.22
CA LEU A 87 17.57 -13.42 5.33
C LEU A 87 16.13 -13.60 4.86
N PRO A 88 15.58 -14.83 4.83
CA PRO A 88 14.32 -15.18 4.15
C PRO A 88 13.10 -14.38 4.62
N TRP A 89 13.08 -13.88 5.84
CA TRP A 89 11.97 -13.04 6.35
C TRP A 89 11.86 -11.68 5.68
N LEU A 90 12.90 -11.23 4.94
CA LEU A 90 12.87 -10.01 4.12
C LEU A 90 12.31 -10.26 2.72
N THR A 91 12.11 -11.51 2.33
CA THR A 91 11.45 -11.86 1.07
C THR A 91 9.94 -11.66 1.21
N PRO A 92 9.29 -10.94 0.27
CA PRO A 92 7.84 -10.79 0.30
C PRO A 92 7.12 -12.13 0.40
N THR A 93 6.13 -12.21 1.28
CA THR A 93 5.34 -13.40 1.54
C THR A 93 3.84 -13.10 1.54
N ARG A 94 3.05 -14.12 1.33
CA ARG A 94 1.57 -14.06 1.35
C ARG A 94 1.08 -14.10 2.79
N PHE A 95 0.10 -13.26 3.11
CA PHE A 95 -0.49 -13.17 4.45
C PHE A 95 -1.87 -13.82 4.58
N GLY A 96 -2.49 -14.22 3.48
CA GLY A 96 -3.82 -14.80 3.49
C GLY A 96 -4.85 -13.87 4.12
N LEU A 97 -5.69 -14.45 4.96
CA LEU A 97 -6.77 -13.74 5.64
C LEU A 97 -6.35 -13.02 6.93
N HIS A 98 -5.05 -12.92 7.20
CA HIS A 98 -4.58 -12.16 8.35
C HIS A 98 -4.73 -10.64 8.12
N THR A 99 -4.94 -9.92 9.21
CA THR A 99 -4.95 -8.45 9.19
C THR A 99 -3.64 -7.93 8.61
N SER A 100 -3.72 -7.02 7.65
CA SER A 100 -2.54 -6.45 7.01
C SER A 100 -2.70 -4.95 6.75
N ALA A 101 -1.56 -4.26 6.69
CA ALA A 101 -1.49 -2.84 6.37
C ALA A 101 -0.40 -2.58 5.34
N GLY A 102 -0.73 -1.83 4.30
CA GLY A 102 0.19 -1.33 3.30
C GLY A 102 0.75 0.03 3.72
N PHE A 103 2.07 0.13 3.67
CA PHE A 103 2.84 1.30 4.08
C PHE A 103 3.48 1.96 2.86
N GLY A 104 2.72 2.83 2.19
CA GLY A 104 3.25 3.52 1.00
C GLY A 104 4.44 4.42 1.32
N ASP A 105 5.49 4.29 0.53
CA ASP A 105 6.71 5.07 0.66
C ASP A 105 7.19 5.57 -0.69
N ARG A 106 6.84 6.81 -1.02
CA ARG A 106 7.24 7.46 -2.28
C ARG A 106 8.72 7.85 -2.34
N LEU A 107 9.41 7.79 -1.20
CA LEU A 107 10.80 8.27 -1.04
C LEU A 107 11.82 7.14 -0.89
N GLY A 108 11.38 5.96 -0.48
CA GLY A 108 12.28 4.87 -0.10
C GLY A 108 12.98 5.08 1.25
N LEU A 109 12.46 5.95 2.10
CA LEU A 109 13.08 6.34 3.38
C LEU A 109 12.25 6.03 4.62
N ALA A 110 10.94 5.75 4.47
CA ALA A 110 10.01 5.74 5.59
C ALA A 110 9.95 4.40 6.34
N THR A 111 10.38 3.31 5.74
CA THR A 111 10.21 1.95 6.31
C THR A 111 10.75 1.80 7.73
N PRO A 112 11.89 2.37 8.15
CA PRO A 112 12.30 2.32 9.55
C PRO A 112 11.30 2.94 10.53
N GLY A 113 10.65 4.04 10.13
CA GLY A 113 9.56 4.65 10.90
C GLY A 113 8.33 3.76 10.99
N HIS A 114 7.96 3.07 9.90
CA HIS A 114 6.87 2.08 9.88
C HIS A 114 7.13 0.91 10.83
N VAL A 115 8.36 0.38 10.84
CA VAL A 115 8.78 -0.67 11.77
C VAL A 115 8.65 -0.21 13.22
N ARG A 116 9.06 1.02 13.54
CA ARG A 116 8.90 1.59 14.88
C ARG A 116 7.43 1.66 15.28
N ALA A 117 6.54 2.10 14.38
CA ALA A 117 5.10 2.14 14.65
C ALA A 117 4.54 0.74 14.97
N LEU A 118 4.91 -0.26 14.16
CA LEU A 118 4.50 -1.66 14.38
C LEU A 118 4.99 -2.21 15.72
N ASN A 119 6.23 -1.89 16.11
CA ASN A 119 6.80 -2.29 17.37
C ASN A 119 6.10 -1.64 18.57
N VAL A 120 5.71 -0.37 18.45
CA VAL A 120 4.94 0.36 19.49
C VAL A 120 3.54 -0.24 19.63
N VAL A 121 2.83 -0.48 18.52
CA VAL A 121 1.47 -1.04 18.54
C VAL A 121 1.47 -2.50 18.96
N ASN A 122 2.50 -3.25 18.61
CA ASN A 122 2.75 -4.66 19.00
C ASN A 122 1.52 -5.55 18.83
N ALA A 123 0.85 -5.48 17.71
CA ALA A 123 -0.32 -6.27 17.36
C ALA A 123 -0.02 -7.22 16.17
N ALA A 124 -0.93 -8.18 15.93
CA ALA A 124 -0.82 -9.14 14.82
C ALA A 124 -1.21 -8.50 13.46
N ILE A 125 -0.62 -7.34 13.14
CA ILE A 125 -0.81 -6.64 11.87
C ILE A 125 0.38 -6.96 10.98
N ASN A 126 0.12 -7.58 9.84
CA ASN A 126 1.16 -7.97 8.89
C ASN A 126 1.51 -6.78 7.99
N PRO A 127 2.79 -6.37 7.92
CA PRO A 127 3.19 -5.21 7.14
C PRO A 127 3.42 -5.56 5.67
N VAL A 128 2.83 -4.75 4.80
CA VAL A 128 3.15 -4.68 3.38
C VAL A 128 3.97 -3.40 3.18
N PHE A 129 5.30 -3.47 3.40
CA PHE A 129 6.16 -2.29 3.33
C PHE A 129 6.32 -1.77 1.91
N ALA A 130 6.40 -2.67 0.93
CA ALA A 130 6.39 -2.30 -0.47
C ALA A 130 4.95 -2.22 -0.98
N GLN A 131 4.35 -1.02 -0.98
CA GLN A 131 3.01 -0.76 -1.47
C GLN A 131 2.98 0.57 -2.21
N GLN A 132 2.99 0.52 -3.56
CA GLN A 132 2.97 1.73 -4.39
C GLN A 132 2.31 1.41 -5.74
N SER A 133 1.44 2.31 -6.22
CA SER A 133 0.79 2.17 -7.51
C SER A 133 1.74 2.49 -8.67
N ILE A 134 1.46 1.93 -9.84
CA ILE A 134 2.22 2.22 -11.08
C ILE A 134 2.25 3.73 -11.37
N ARG A 135 1.11 4.41 -11.20
CA ARG A 135 1.00 5.87 -11.35
C ARG A 135 1.95 6.62 -10.39
N GLU A 136 2.03 6.19 -9.14
CA GLU A 136 2.92 6.82 -8.16
C GLU A 136 4.39 6.54 -8.45
N MET A 137 4.73 5.30 -8.82
CA MET A 137 6.10 4.95 -9.24
C MET A 137 6.56 5.82 -10.40
N GLY A 138 5.73 5.97 -11.45
CA GLY A 138 6.05 6.83 -12.59
C GLY A 138 6.30 8.29 -12.22
N ARG A 139 5.50 8.85 -11.29
CA ARG A 139 5.65 10.23 -10.81
C ARG A 139 6.87 10.44 -9.91
N CYS A 140 7.34 9.40 -9.25
CA CYS A 140 8.56 9.43 -8.42
C CYS A 140 9.81 8.99 -9.18
N SER A 141 9.70 8.66 -10.47
CA SER A 141 10.77 8.07 -11.29
C SER A 141 11.36 6.80 -10.67
N ARG A 142 10.50 5.96 -10.07
CA ARG A 142 10.86 4.69 -9.43
C ARG A 142 10.31 3.51 -10.21
N THR A 143 11.03 2.42 -10.17
CA THR A 143 10.61 1.14 -10.72
C THR A 143 9.96 0.25 -9.64
N PRO A 144 9.19 -0.79 -10.00
CA PRO A 144 8.70 -1.78 -9.05
C PRO A 144 9.81 -2.41 -8.20
N ARG A 145 11.00 -2.59 -8.79
CA ARG A 145 12.17 -3.13 -8.09
C ARG A 145 12.69 -2.17 -7.04
N ASP A 146 12.80 -0.87 -7.34
CA ASP A 146 13.23 0.14 -6.37
C ASP A 146 12.32 0.14 -5.13
N VAL A 147 11.01 -0.01 -5.33
CA VAL A 147 10.04 -0.04 -4.21
C VAL A 147 10.28 -1.24 -3.29
N LEU A 148 10.51 -2.42 -3.86
CA LEU A 148 10.82 -3.63 -3.08
C LEU A 148 12.18 -3.58 -2.41
N ASP A 149 13.20 -3.08 -3.11
CA ASP A 149 14.56 -3.02 -2.61
C ASP A 149 14.67 -2.01 -1.45
N ASP A 150 14.07 -0.82 -1.58
CA ASP A 150 14.04 0.17 -0.49
C ASP A 150 13.28 -0.34 0.75
N ALA A 151 12.17 -1.04 0.55
CA ALA A 151 11.45 -1.70 1.64
C ALA A 151 12.31 -2.77 2.34
N THR A 152 13.09 -3.53 1.57
CA THR A 152 14.04 -4.53 2.10
C THR A 152 15.12 -3.87 2.95
N TRP A 153 15.78 -2.83 2.42
CA TRP A 153 16.83 -2.11 3.12
C TRP A 153 16.30 -1.41 4.38
N GLY A 154 15.16 -0.76 4.29
CA GLY A 154 14.55 -0.10 5.44
C GLY A 154 14.10 -1.06 6.54
N ALA A 155 13.52 -2.20 6.19
CA ALA A 155 13.14 -3.25 7.13
C ALA A 155 14.38 -3.85 7.82
N PHE A 156 15.42 -4.15 7.05
CA PHE A 156 16.69 -4.63 7.58
C PHE A 156 17.36 -3.61 8.49
N GLN A 157 17.46 -2.34 8.08
CA GLN A 157 18.00 -1.25 8.90
C GLN A 157 17.31 -1.15 10.26
N ALA A 158 16.00 -1.32 10.30
CA ALA A 158 15.21 -1.23 11.53
C ALA A 158 15.15 -2.54 12.34
N GLY A 159 15.89 -3.57 11.96
CA GLY A 159 15.95 -4.84 12.66
C GLY A 159 14.66 -5.65 12.59
N TRP A 160 13.89 -5.53 11.51
CA TRP A 160 12.67 -6.32 11.34
C TRP A 160 13.02 -7.77 10.98
N THR A 161 12.53 -8.72 11.79
CA THR A 161 12.82 -10.16 11.64
C THR A 161 11.56 -11.02 11.46
N LYS A 162 10.41 -10.38 11.20
CA LYS A 162 9.14 -11.07 10.91
C LYS A 162 8.86 -11.00 9.41
N PRO A 163 7.90 -11.80 8.88
CA PRO A 163 7.52 -11.73 7.47
C PRO A 163 7.13 -10.32 7.01
N VAL A 164 7.38 -10.02 5.75
CA VAL A 164 7.01 -8.78 5.06
C VAL A 164 6.15 -9.10 3.83
N GLY A 165 5.26 -8.19 3.44
CA GLY A 165 4.50 -8.27 2.19
C GLY A 165 5.01 -7.29 1.14
N GLY A 166 4.59 -7.52 -0.11
CA GLY A 166 4.80 -6.61 -1.23
C GLY A 166 3.56 -6.59 -2.11
N ASP A 167 2.91 -5.43 -2.23
CA ASP A 167 1.68 -5.18 -2.98
C ASP A 167 1.98 -4.33 -4.22
N ALA A 168 1.78 -4.95 -5.38
CA ALA A 168 1.71 -4.25 -6.66
C ALA A 168 0.34 -3.58 -6.76
N ASP A 169 0.27 -2.35 -6.28
CA ASP A 169 -0.96 -1.62 -6.01
C ASP A 169 -1.53 -0.97 -7.28
N HIS A 170 -2.84 -1.08 -7.49
CA HIS A 170 -3.59 -0.50 -8.62
C HIS A 170 -2.98 -0.80 -9.99
N LEU A 171 -2.99 -2.07 -10.40
CA LEU A 171 -2.65 -2.49 -11.74
C LEU A 171 -3.86 -2.30 -12.66
N GLU A 172 -3.70 -1.51 -13.70
CA GLU A 172 -4.78 -1.14 -14.63
C GLU A 172 -4.65 -1.88 -15.97
N GLU A 173 -3.41 -2.25 -16.36
CA GLU A 173 -3.10 -2.82 -17.68
C GLU A 173 -2.34 -4.16 -17.55
N LEU A 174 -2.40 -4.96 -18.62
CA LEU A 174 -1.66 -6.22 -18.69
C LEU A 174 -0.13 -6.05 -18.59
N GLU A 175 0.40 -4.91 -19.07
CA GLU A 175 1.82 -4.58 -19.00
C GLU A 175 2.28 -4.34 -17.55
N ASP A 176 1.40 -3.85 -16.69
CA ASP A 176 1.70 -3.63 -15.28
C ASP A 176 2.06 -4.94 -14.57
N ILE A 177 1.40 -6.04 -14.96
CA ILE A 177 1.70 -7.38 -14.46
C ILE A 177 3.10 -7.84 -14.86
N GLU A 178 3.52 -7.56 -16.11
CA GLU A 178 4.85 -7.93 -16.58
C GLU A 178 5.94 -7.27 -15.72
N ASN A 179 5.79 -5.98 -15.49
CA ASN A 179 6.76 -5.15 -14.78
C ASN A 179 6.86 -5.52 -13.30
N THR A 180 5.72 -5.74 -12.64
CA THR A 180 5.67 -6.05 -11.20
C THR A 180 6.02 -7.50 -10.89
N ALA A 181 5.64 -8.44 -11.76
CA ALA A 181 5.99 -9.84 -11.63
C ALA A 181 7.51 -10.07 -11.64
N ALA A 182 8.23 -9.37 -12.52
CA ALA A 182 9.68 -9.45 -12.61
C ALA A 182 10.40 -8.90 -11.36
N ALA A 183 9.78 -8.00 -10.62
CA ALA A 183 10.35 -7.42 -9.40
C ALA A 183 10.22 -8.34 -8.17
N GLY A 184 9.24 -9.25 -8.13
CA GLY A 184 9.05 -10.21 -7.03
C GLY A 184 7.94 -9.82 -6.04
N PHE A 185 6.93 -9.06 -6.48
CA PHE A 185 5.71 -8.84 -5.70
C PHE A 185 4.93 -10.15 -5.54
N VAL A 186 4.17 -10.26 -4.46
CA VAL A 186 3.37 -11.45 -4.13
C VAL A 186 1.90 -11.13 -3.82
N PHE A 187 1.53 -9.86 -3.81
CA PHE A 187 0.17 -9.39 -3.71
C PHE A 187 -0.11 -8.42 -4.86
N TYR A 188 -1.23 -8.62 -5.56
CA TYR A 188 -1.56 -7.91 -6.80
C TYR A 188 -2.96 -7.32 -6.70
N THR A 189 -3.06 -5.99 -6.72
CA THR A 189 -4.33 -5.27 -6.75
C THR A 189 -4.74 -5.00 -8.19
N LEU A 190 -5.69 -5.76 -8.70
CA LEU A 190 -6.26 -5.58 -10.03
C LEU A 190 -7.33 -4.49 -9.98
N ASP A 191 -7.13 -3.40 -10.70
CA ASP A 191 -7.98 -2.20 -10.69
C ASP A 191 -8.52 -1.88 -12.10
N PRO A 192 -9.56 -2.58 -12.57
CA PRO A 192 -10.15 -2.36 -13.88
C PRO A 192 -11.14 -1.18 -13.88
N LYS A 193 -10.84 -0.08 -13.19
CA LYS A 193 -11.75 1.06 -13.03
C LYS A 193 -12.14 1.73 -14.34
N ALA A 194 -11.25 1.73 -15.33
CA ALA A 194 -11.52 2.31 -16.65
C ALA A 194 -12.65 1.58 -17.39
N GLU A 195 -12.90 0.31 -17.03
CA GLU A 195 -13.92 -0.54 -17.63
C GLU A 195 -15.24 -0.53 -16.84
N VAL A 196 -15.33 0.21 -15.75
CA VAL A 196 -16.58 0.39 -14.99
C VAL A 196 -17.43 1.46 -15.69
N ASP A 197 -18.70 1.13 -15.99
CA ASP A 197 -19.62 2.05 -16.65
C ASP A 197 -20.38 2.92 -15.62
N PRO A 198 -19.98 4.19 -15.40
CA PRO A 198 -20.64 5.05 -14.43
C PRO A 198 -22.05 5.47 -14.85
N GLU A 199 -22.35 5.48 -16.18
CA GLU A 199 -23.69 5.84 -16.66
C GLU A 199 -24.75 4.84 -16.24
N ALA A 200 -24.35 3.58 -15.98
CA ALA A 200 -25.26 2.55 -15.51
C ALA A 200 -25.93 2.89 -14.16
N GLU A 201 -25.32 3.78 -13.34
CA GLU A 201 -25.85 4.17 -12.03
C GLU A 201 -27.24 4.78 -12.12
N HIS A 202 -27.48 5.65 -13.10
CA HIS A 202 -28.72 6.41 -13.26
C HIS A 202 -29.50 6.08 -14.56
N ALA A 203 -29.03 5.09 -15.31
CA ALA A 203 -29.68 4.72 -16.58
C ALA A 203 -31.07 4.12 -16.33
N GLU A 204 -32.01 4.46 -17.20
CA GLU A 204 -33.37 3.87 -17.23
C GLU A 204 -33.32 2.35 -17.53
N ALA A 205 -34.29 1.59 -17.03
CA ALA A 205 -34.33 0.14 -17.17
C ALA A 205 -34.16 -0.36 -18.61
N ALA A 206 -34.70 0.35 -19.60
CA ALA A 206 -34.55 -0.02 -21.01
C ALA A 206 -33.10 0.14 -21.49
N ALA A 207 -32.39 1.19 -21.06
CA ALA A 207 -30.98 1.39 -21.35
C ALA A 207 -30.10 0.34 -20.67
N ILE A 208 -30.39 -0.01 -19.42
CA ILE A 208 -29.71 -1.12 -18.71
C ILE A 208 -29.85 -2.43 -19.47
N GLN A 209 -31.06 -2.76 -19.93
CA GLN A 209 -31.29 -3.98 -20.72
C GLN A 209 -30.49 -3.99 -22.02
N GLN A 210 -30.37 -2.83 -22.69
CA GLN A 210 -29.55 -2.69 -23.91
C GLN A 210 -28.06 -2.85 -23.62
N LYS A 211 -27.55 -2.19 -22.56
CA LYS A 211 -26.15 -2.33 -22.13
C LYS A 211 -25.80 -3.79 -21.84
N VAL A 212 -26.61 -4.47 -21.03
CA VAL A 212 -26.37 -5.88 -20.66
C VAL A 212 -26.48 -6.82 -21.87
N ALA A 213 -27.43 -6.57 -22.79
CA ALA A 213 -27.56 -7.37 -24.02
C ALA A 213 -26.37 -7.20 -24.98
N ALA A 214 -25.67 -6.05 -24.92
CA ALA A 214 -24.51 -5.74 -25.74
C ALA A 214 -23.18 -6.21 -25.15
N LEU A 215 -23.15 -6.74 -23.93
CA LEU A 215 -21.91 -7.24 -23.29
C LEU A 215 -21.30 -8.38 -24.10
N ASP A 216 -19.99 -8.48 -24.07
CA ASP A 216 -19.26 -9.64 -24.55
C ASP A 216 -19.37 -10.81 -23.54
N TRP A 217 -20.53 -11.48 -23.59
CA TRP A 217 -20.80 -12.62 -22.75
C TRP A 217 -19.84 -13.81 -22.94
N ALA A 218 -19.18 -13.89 -24.09
CA ALA A 218 -18.22 -14.93 -24.35
C ALA A 218 -16.95 -14.74 -23.48
N SER A 219 -16.50 -13.50 -23.28
CA SER A 219 -15.38 -13.20 -22.37
C SER A 219 -15.70 -13.51 -20.91
N LEU A 220 -16.98 -13.57 -20.57
CA LEU A 220 -17.51 -13.89 -19.25
C LEU A 220 -17.93 -15.35 -19.10
N ASP A 221 -17.64 -16.21 -20.06
CA ASP A 221 -17.99 -17.64 -20.06
C ASP A 221 -19.50 -17.88 -19.68
N SER A 222 -20.42 -17.06 -20.24
CA SER A 222 -21.85 -17.08 -19.90
C SER A 222 -22.72 -16.53 -21.04
N ASP A 223 -24.00 -16.35 -20.76
CA ASP A 223 -24.99 -15.63 -21.56
C ASP A 223 -25.99 -14.94 -20.64
N LEU A 224 -26.75 -13.98 -21.20
CA LEU A 224 -27.74 -13.20 -20.43
C LEU A 224 -28.83 -14.08 -19.77
N ALA A 225 -29.29 -15.15 -20.43
CA ALA A 225 -30.36 -15.99 -19.89
C ALA A 225 -29.84 -16.82 -18.70
N THR A 226 -28.65 -17.36 -18.81
CA THR A 226 -27.97 -18.07 -17.73
C THR A 226 -27.68 -17.15 -16.56
N PHE A 227 -27.19 -15.94 -16.81
CA PHE A 227 -26.92 -14.93 -15.79
C PHE A 227 -28.21 -14.55 -15.02
N ARG A 228 -29.30 -14.19 -15.73
CA ARG A 228 -30.60 -13.91 -15.09
C ARG A 228 -31.07 -15.07 -14.22
N LYS A 229 -31.04 -16.27 -14.74
CA LYS A 229 -31.46 -17.48 -13.99
C LYS A 229 -30.59 -17.69 -12.74
N THR A 230 -29.33 -17.30 -12.81
CA THR A 230 -28.40 -17.47 -11.70
C THR A 230 -28.69 -16.51 -10.56
N TYR A 231 -29.05 -15.25 -10.84
CA TYR A 231 -29.09 -14.21 -9.82
C TYR A 231 -30.50 -13.66 -9.52
N VAL A 232 -31.35 -13.49 -10.52
CA VAL A 232 -32.66 -12.82 -10.33
C VAL A 232 -33.55 -13.58 -9.38
N GLY A 233 -34.08 -12.86 -8.39
CA GLY A 233 -35.00 -13.42 -7.36
C GLY A 233 -34.25 -14.20 -6.27
N ARG A 234 -32.95 -14.22 -6.25
CA ARG A 234 -32.20 -14.80 -5.13
C ARG A 234 -32.18 -13.87 -3.93
N ARG A 235 -32.16 -14.48 -2.76
CA ARG A 235 -31.98 -13.82 -1.48
C ARG A 235 -30.69 -14.32 -0.84
N VAL A 236 -29.87 -13.40 -0.41
CA VAL A 236 -28.60 -13.67 0.31
C VAL A 236 -28.80 -13.29 1.75
N GLU A 237 -28.76 -14.28 2.64
CA GLU A 237 -28.88 -14.08 4.08
C GLU A 237 -27.55 -13.57 4.63
N LEU A 238 -27.59 -12.44 5.35
CA LEU A 238 -26.48 -11.87 6.09
C LEU A 238 -26.73 -12.01 7.60
N GLU A 239 -25.84 -11.51 8.43
CA GLU A 239 -25.93 -11.67 9.88
C GLU A 239 -27.11 -10.87 10.48
N HIS A 240 -27.37 -9.67 9.95
CA HIS A 240 -28.41 -8.78 10.48
C HIS A 240 -29.58 -8.53 9.52
N GLU A 241 -29.38 -8.75 8.24
CA GLU A 241 -30.40 -8.56 7.22
C GLU A 241 -30.24 -9.54 6.06
N ALA A 242 -31.11 -9.45 5.06
CA ALA A 242 -30.97 -10.21 3.83
C ALA A 242 -31.08 -9.29 2.63
N ILE A 243 -30.25 -9.53 1.63
CA ILE A 243 -30.25 -8.78 0.38
C ILE A 243 -31.03 -9.57 -0.68
N GLU A 244 -32.09 -8.96 -1.20
CA GLU A 244 -32.84 -9.51 -2.32
C GLU A 244 -32.23 -9.00 -3.63
N LEU A 245 -31.92 -9.94 -4.52
CA LEU A 245 -31.37 -9.65 -5.85
C LEU A 245 -32.54 -9.55 -6.84
N ASP A 246 -33.20 -8.41 -6.88
CA ASP A 246 -34.22 -8.16 -7.89
C ASP A 246 -33.60 -8.00 -9.29
N GLU A 247 -34.41 -8.06 -10.33
CA GLU A 247 -33.95 -8.03 -11.71
C GLU A 247 -33.25 -6.71 -12.05
N GLU A 248 -33.73 -5.58 -11.53
CA GLU A 248 -33.14 -4.27 -11.81
C GLU A 248 -31.76 -4.16 -11.20
N ALA A 249 -31.59 -4.51 -9.94
CA ALA A 249 -30.30 -4.47 -9.23
C ALA A 249 -29.26 -5.39 -9.89
N VAL A 250 -29.67 -6.62 -10.27
CA VAL A 250 -28.80 -7.60 -10.92
C VAL A 250 -28.32 -7.13 -12.29
N LEU A 251 -29.26 -6.64 -13.12
CA LEU A 251 -28.88 -6.16 -14.47
C LEU A 251 -28.07 -4.88 -14.41
N ARG A 252 -28.36 -3.98 -13.47
CA ARG A 252 -27.59 -2.76 -13.25
C ARG A 252 -26.16 -3.07 -12.81
N ALA A 253 -25.98 -4.00 -11.88
CA ALA A 253 -24.67 -4.47 -11.46
C ALA A 253 -23.85 -5.00 -12.64
N MET A 254 -24.48 -5.79 -13.50
CA MET A 254 -23.81 -6.37 -14.67
C MET A 254 -23.53 -5.35 -15.76
N ALA A 255 -24.41 -4.37 -15.97
CA ALA A 255 -24.17 -3.25 -16.89
C ALA A 255 -22.98 -2.40 -16.43
N LYS A 256 -22.87 -2.16 -15.10
CA LYS A 256 -21.83 -1.34 -14.49
C LYS A 256 -20.47 -2.04 -14.47
N TYR A 257 -20.43 -3.32 -14.08
CA TYR A 257 -19.17 -4.03 -13.81
C TYR A 257 -18.84 -5.14 -14.82
N GLY A 258 -19.71 -5.50 -15.76
CA GLY A 258 -19.47 -6.59 -16.71
C GLY A 258 -18.16 -6.46 -17.47
N PRO A 259 -17.85 -5.31 -18.10
CA PRO A 259 -16.59 -5.11 -18.80
C PRO A 259 -15.38 -5.17 -17.84
N SER A 260 -15.49 -4.61 -16.64
CA SER A 260 -14.41 -4.64 -15.65
C SER A 260 -14.10 -6.06 -15.16
N LEU A 261 -15.12 -6.91 -15.02
CA LEU A 261 -14.94 -8.34 -14.70
C LEU A 261 -14.18 -9.07 -15.81
N ALA A 262 -14.50 -8.82 -17.08
CA ALA A 262 -13.81 -9.42 -18.22
C ALA A 262 -12.33 -8.99 -18.28
N HIS A 263 -12.06 -7.70 -18.06
CA HIS A 263 -10.71 -7.16 -18.03
C HIS A 263 -9.88 -7.71 -16.86
N ALA A 264 -10.45 -7.70 -15.64
CA ALA A 264 -9.79 -8.28 -14.47
C ALA A 264 -9.48 -9.77 -14.66
N MET A 265 -10.37 -10.52 -15.30
CA MET A 265 -10.10 -11.93 -15.61
C MET A 265 -8.99 -12.10 -16.64
N ALA A 266 -8.85 -11.20 -17.62
CA ALA A 266 -7.73 -11.23 -18.54
C ALA A 266 -6.40 -10.95 -17.80
N MET A 267 -6.37 -9.97 -16.91
CA MET A 267 -5.23 -9.68 -16.04
C MET A 267 -4.89 -10.87 -15.13
N TYR A 268 -5.91 -11.45 -14.47
CA TYR A 268 -5.74 -12.60 -13.59
C TYR A 268 -5.16 -13.82 -14.33
N ARG A 269 -5.70 -14.15 -15.51
CA ARG A 269 -5.17 -15.24 -16.35
C ARG A 269 -3.71 -14.99 -16.73
N ARG A 270 -3.37 -13.74 -17.06
CA ARG A 270 -2.00 -13.35 -17.38
C ARG A 270 -1.06 -13.52 -16.19
N LEU A 271 -1.51 -13.16 -15.00
CA LEU A 271 -0.76 -13.36 -13.76
C LEU A 271 -0.53 -14.86 -13.47
N MET A 272 -1.55 -15.68 -13.65
CA MET A 272 -1.43 -17.15 -13.46
C MET A 272 -0.49 -17.81 -14.48
N GLU A 273 -0.45 -17.33 -15.73
CA GLU A 273 0.50 -17.79 -16.76
C GLU A 273 1.96 -17.56 -16.36
N LYS A 274 2.24 -16.60 -15.50
CA LYS A 274 3.58 -16.37 -14.95
C LYS A 274 4.03 -17.46 -13.96
N GLY A 275 3.11 -18.26 -13.44
CA GLY A 275 3.40 -19.30 -12.46
C GLY A 275 3.82 -18.75 -11.10
N ILE A 276 3.44 -17.50 -10.76
CA ILE A 276 3.77 -16.85 -9.50
C ILE A 276 2.77 -17.28 -8.43
N GLU A 277 3.28 -17.75 -7.31
CA GLU A 277 2.45 -17.95 -6.12
C GLU A 277 2.14 -16.61 -5.48
N CYS A 278 0.94 -16.10 -5.70
CA CYS A 278 0.55 -14.76 -5.25
C CYS A 278 -0.83 -14.74 -4.58
N GLU A 279 -1.16 -13.60 -4.03
CA GLU A 279 -2.48 -13.21 -3.55
C GLU A 279 -3.04 -12.12 -4.48
N VAL A 280 -4.34 -12.10 -4.66
CA VAL A 280 -5.02 -11.16 -5.54
C VAL A 280 -6.07 -10.37 -4.77
N GLU A 281 -6.13 -9.09 -5.05
CA GLU A 281 -7.19 -8.18 -4.67
C GLU A 281 -7.91 -7.69 -5.94
N PHE A 282 -9.24 -7.63 -5.89
CA PHE A 282 -10.02 -6.94 -6.90
C PHE A 282 -10.49 -5.58 -6.34
N ALA A 283 -10.18 -4.49 -7.05
CA ALA A 283 -10.47 -3.13 -6.61
C ALA A 283 -11.36 -2.39 -7.59
N VAL A 284 -12.37 -1.68 -7.05
CA VAL A 284 -13.25 -0.75 -7.77
C VAL A 284 -13.54 0.50 -6.94
N ASP A 285 -12.62 0.84 -6.04
CA ASP A 285 -12.76 1.95 -5.09
C ASP A 285 -12.61 3.34 -5.74
N GLU A 286 -11.83 3.45 -6.80
CA GLU A 286 -11.63 4.71 -7.54
C GLU A 286 -12.73 4.95 -8.61
N THR A 287 -13.96 4.44 -8.42
CA THR A 287 -15.12 4.68 -9.31
C THR A 287 -15.95 5.88 -8.85
N ASP A 288 -16.87 6.35 -9.71
CA ASP A 288 -17.64 7.58 -9.44
C ASP A 288 -18.71 7.41 -8.34
N TYR A 289 -19.27 6.19 -8.21
CA TYR A 289 -20.40 5.92 -7.30
C TYR A 289 -20.09 4.78 -6.33
N PRO A 290 -20.64 4.80 -5.10
CA PRO A 290 -20.50 3.71 -4.15
C PRO A 290 -20.95 2.37 -4.72
N THR A 291 -20.27 1.31 -4.31
CA THR A 291 -20.65 -0.07 -4.65
C THR A 291 -21.83 -0.49 -3.78
N LYS A 292 -22.98 -0.76 -4.39
CA LYS A 292 -24.16 -1.22 -3.65
C LYS A 292 -24.01 -2.66 -3.17
N PRO A 293 -24.70 -3.08 -2.10
CA PRO A 293 -24.64 -4.46 -1.60
C PRO A 293 -24.95 -5.53 -2.66
N ALA A 294 -25.97 -5.30 -3.50
CA ALA A 294 -26.30 -6.21 -4.60
C ALA A 294 -25.19 -6.27 -5.66
N GLU A 295 -24.56 -5.14 -5.97
CA GLU A 295 -23.40 -5.06 -6.87
C GLU A 295 -22.23 -5.86 -6.32
N HIS A 296 -21.87 -5.67 -5.04
CA HIS A 296 -20.85 -6.45 -4.35
C HIS A 296 -21.10 -7.96 -4.47
N ILE A 297 -22.32 -8.40 -4.19
CA ILE A 297 -22.72 -9.82 -4.27
C ILE A 297 -22.55 -10.35 -5.70
N VAL A 298 -23.01 -9.63 -6.72
CA VAL A 298 -22.92 -10.05 -8.12
C VAL A 298 -21.46 -10.12 -8.56
N VAL A 299 -20.68 -9.07 -8.31
CA VAL A 299 -19.26 -8.98 -8.69
C VAL A 299 -18.46 -10.15 -8.10
N VAL A 300 -18.55 -10.36 -6.80
CA VAL A 300 -17.78 -11.40 -6.11
C VAL A 300 -18.16 -12.80 -6.56
N ASN A 301 -19.46 -13.05 -6.78
CA ASN A 301 -19.90 -14.36 -7.28
C ASN A 301 -19.46 -14.59 -8.73
N GLU A 302 -19.45 -13.57 -9.59
CA GLU A 302 -18.98 -13.69 -10.97
C GLU A 302 -17.46 -13.93 -11.02
N LEU A 303 -16.66 -13.20 -10.23
CA LEU A 303 -15.22 -13.46 -10.12
C LEU A 303 -14.93 -14.90 -9.73
N LYS A 304 -15.64 -15.42 -8.72
CA LYS A 304 -15.51 -16.82 -8.29
C LYS A 304 -15.97 -17.82 -9.35
N ARG A 305 -17.11 -17.55 -10.00
CA ARG A 305 -17.62 -18.40 -11.09
C ARG A 305 -16.64 -18.48 -12.24
N LEU A 306 -15.94 -17.38 -12.55
CA LEU A 306 -14.91 -17.30 -13.58
C LEU A 306 -13.57 -17.92 -13.14
N GLY A 307 -13.44 -18.34 -11.88
CA GLY A 307 -12.28 -19.02 -11.33
C GLY A 307 -11.19 -18.12 -10.78
N MET A 308 -11.49 -16.84 -10.48
CA MET A 308 -10.55 -15.98 -9.78
C MET A 308 -10.48 -16.37 -8.30
N GLU A 309 -9.29 -16.70 -7.83
CA GLU A 309 -8.98 -16.85 -6.42
C GLU A 309 -8.44 -15.50 -5.90
N PHE A 310 -9.19 -14.84 -5.07
CA PHE A 310 -8.80 -13.55 -4.47
C PHE A 310 -8.99 -13.60 -2.95
N ILE A 311 -8.16 -12.85 -2.24
CA ILE A 311 -8.18 -12.79 -0.77
C ILE A 311 -8.71 -11.45 -0.25
N SER A 312 -8.87 -10.47 -1.12
CA SER A 312 -9.26 -9.11 -0.75
C SER A 312 -10.14 -8.48 -1.83
N PHE A 313 -11.10 -7.67 -1.40
CA PHE A 313 -11.95 -6.88 -2.27
C PHE A 313 -12.03 -5.43 -1.76
N ALA A 314 -11.82 -4.47 -2.66
CA ALA A 314 -11.90 -3.04 -2.38
C ALA A 314 -13.12 -2.43 -3.08
N PRO A 315 -14.30 -2.40 -2.45
CA PRO A 315 -15.45 -1.67 -2.98
C PRO A 315 -15.26 -0.16 -2.77
N ARG A 316 -16.00 0.64 -3.52
CA ARG A 316 -16.16 2.04 -3.19
C ARG A 316 -17.22 2.20 -2.10
N PHE A 317 -16.78 2.64 -0.92
CA PHE A 317 -17.69 2.93 0.19
C PHE A 317 -18.39 4.27 0.03
N VAL A 318 -19.49 4.48 0.78
CA VAL A 318 -20.21 5.76 0.81
C VAL A 318 -19.35 6.90 1.34
N GLY A 319 -19.67 8.13 0.96
CA GLY A 319 -18.92 9.33 1.32
C GLY A 319 -17.67 9.54 0.46
N ARG A 320 -16.69 10.30 0.98
CA ARG A 320 -15.48 10.66 0.26
C ARG A 320 -14.23 10.33 1.06
N PHE A 321 -13.39 9.49 0.48
CA PHE A 321 -12.08 9.09 0.98
C PHE A 321 -10.99 9.87 0.21
N GLU A 322 -10.94 11.18 0.44
CA GLU A 322 -9.97 12.04 -0.23
C GLU A 322 -8.56 11.86 0.35
N LYS A 323 -7.54 12.09 -0.48
CA LYS A 323 -6.14 11.87 -0.09
C LYS A 323 -5.71 12.83 1.03
N GLY A 324 -5.08 12.28 2.06
CA GLY A 324 -4.38 13.02 3.13
C GLY A 324 -5.26 13.83 4.08
N VAL A 325 -6.57 13.61 4.11
CA VAL A 325 -7.52 14.30 5.00
C VAL A 325 -8.52 13.32 5.61
N GLU A 326 -9.23 13.78 6.64
CA GLU A 326 -10.25 13.00 7.34
C GLU A 326 -11.41 12.62 6.40
N TYR A 327 -12.16 11.58 6.76
CA TYR A 327 -13.36 11.16 6.05
C TYR A 327 -14.37 12.32 5.92
N ILE A 328 -14.99 12.44 4.76
CA ILE A 328 -15.99 13.45 4.47
C ILE A 328 -17.31 12.75 4.11
N GLY A 329 -18.25 12.77 5.03
CA GLY A 329 -19.57 12.14 4.87
C GLY A 329 -20.28 11.93 6.20
N ASP A 330 -21.41 11.25 6.16
CA ASP A 330 -22.15 10.82 7.36
C ASP A 330 -21.49 9.55 7.92
N ILE A 331 -21.01 9.62 9.15
CA ILE A 331 -20.28 8.51 9.80
C ILE A 331 -21.19 7.34 10.14
N ASP A 332 -22.47 7.61 10.46
CA ASP A 332 -23.44 6.55 10.76
C ASP A 332 -23.88 5.82 9.49
N GLU A 333 -23.94 6.52 8.36
CA GLU A 333 -24.16 5.93 7.05
C GLU A 333 -22.99 5.02 6.66
N LEU A 334 -21.75 5.51 6.83
CA LEU A 334 -20.55 4.72 6.57
C LEU A 334 -20.48 3.47 7.43
N GLN A 335 -20.84 3.57 8.72
CA GLN A 335 -20.84 2.41 9.62
C GLN A 335 -21.80 1.33 9.13
N ARG A 336 -23.02 1.70 8.70
CA ARG A 336 -23.99 0.75 8.14
C ARG A 336 -23.51 0.12 6.84
N ASP A 337 -22.96 0.95 5.94
CA ASP A 337 -22.40 0.51 4.66
C ASP A 337 -21.26 -0.48 4.85
N PHE A 338 -20.32 -0.16 5.72
CA PHE A 338 -19.20 -1.03 6.05
C PHE A 338 -19.64 -2.35 6.69
N GLN A 339 -20.62 -2.30 7.59
CA GLN A 339 -21.18 -3.48 8.25
C GLN A 339 -21.76 -4.46 7.22
N ILE A 340 -22.58 -3.96 6.30
CA ILE A 340 -23.20 -4.78 5.23
C ILE A 340 -22.12 -5.41 4.35
N HIS A 341 -21.13 -4.62 3.89
CA HIS A 341 -20.04 -5.13 3.07
C HIS A 341 -19.20 -6.18 3.80
N ALA A 342 -18.96 -6.00 5.10
CA ALA A 342 -18.23 -6.96 5.92
C ALA A 342 -19.01 -8.27 6.10
N GLU A 343 -20.32 -8.21 6.27
CA GLU A 343 -21.20 -9.38 6.34
C GLU A 343 -21.22 -10.14 4.99
N ILE A 344 -21.31 -9.43 3.86
CA ILE A 344 -21.19 -10.04 2.53
C ILE A 344 -19.83 -10.74 2.39
N ALA A 345 -18.74 -10.10 2.83
CA ALA A 345 -17.40 -10.68 2.75
C ALA A 345 -17.28 -11.96 3.59
N ARG A 346 -17.96 -12.05 4.74
CA ARG A 346 -18.01 -13.29 5.54
C ARG A 346 -18.93 -14.34 4.94
N ALA A 347 -20.10 -13.96 4.48
CA ALA A 347 -21.11 -14.88 3.94
C ALA A 347 -20.69 -15.53 2.61
N LEU A 348 -20.09 -14.75 1.73
CA LEU A 348 -19.63 -15.21 0.42
C LEU A 348 -18.15 -15.59 0.38
N GLY A 349 -17.40 -15.34 1.45
CA GLY A 349 -15.95 -15.55 1.49
C GLY A 349 -15.51 -16.82 2.24
N PRO A 350 -14.61 -16.66 3.22
CA PRO A 350 -14.09 -15.37 3.70
C PRO A 350 -13.07 -14.72 2.75
N TYR A 351 -13.10 -13.38 2.69
CA TYR A 351 -12.07 -12.53 2.12
C TYR A 351 -11.99 -11.21 2.91
N LYS A 352 -10.87 -10.50 2.79
CA LYS A 352 -10.69 -9.21 3.45
C LYS A 352 -11.45 -8.10 2.72
N LEU A 353 -11.95 -7.11 3.45
CA LEU A 353 -12.24 -5.82 2.86
C LEU A 353 -10.98 -4.98 2.84
N SER A 354 -10.71 -4.31 1.72
CA SER A 354 -9.60 -3.39 1.60
C SER A 354 -10.09 -1.96 1.68
N LEU A 355 -9.43 -1.18 2.55
CA LEU A 355 -9.68 0.25 2.67
C LEU A 355 -8.60 1.00 1.90
N HIS A 356 -8.89 1.36 0.65
CA HIS A 356 -8.04 2.23 -0.13
C HIS A 356 -8.23 3.69 0.27
N SER A 357 -7.22 4.55 -0.05
CA SER A 357 -7.20 5.92 0.45
C SER A 357 -7.44 6.01 1.97
N GLY A 358 -7.00 4.97 2.68
CA GLY A 358 -7.18 4.80 4.12
C GLY A 358 -6.32 5.74 4.96
N SER A 359 -5.46 6.56 4.37
CA SER A 359 -4.65 7.55 5.06
C SER A 359 -5.50 8.61 5.77
N ASP A 360 -5.19 8.87 7.05
CA ASP A 360 -5.75 9.98 7.83
C ASP A 360 -7.28 9.95 8.02
N LYS A 361 -7.88 8.76 8.06
CA LYS A 361 -9.32 8.54 8.29
C LYS A 361 -9.61 8.12 9.73
N PHE A 362 -9.04 8.84 10.69
CA PHE A 362 -9.00 8.43 12.10
C PHE A 362 -10.36 8.19 12.73
N SER A 363 -11.38 8.95 12.33
CA SER A 363 -12.77 8.77 12.81
C SER A 363 -13.38 7.46 12.34
N THR A 364 -12.90 6.89 11.24
CA THR A 364 -13.48 5.69 10.62
C THR A 364 -12.83 4.38 11.09
N TYR A 365 -11.59 4.40 11.54
CA TYR A 365 -10.85 3.17 11.84
C TYR A 365 -11.50 2.30 12.92
N PRO A 366 -12.02 2.83 14.04
CA PRO A 366 -12.66 1.99 15.04
C PRO A 366 -13.86 1.21 14.49
N LEU A 367 -14.72 1.88 13.72
CA LEU A 367 -15.90 1.24 13.13
C LEU A 367 -15.53 0.18 12.08
N ILE A 368 -14.49 0.46 11.27
CA ILE A 368 -14.00 -0.48 10.26
C ILE A 368 -13.37 -1.71 10.92
N ALA A 369 -12.55 -1.51 11.94
CA ALA A 369 -11.90 -2.58 12.68
C ALA A 369 -12.95 -3.51 13.35
N GLU A 370 -13.98 -2.93 13.95
CA GLU A 370 -15.11 -3.67 14.54
C GLU A 370 -15.89 -4.44 13.47
N ALA A 371 -16.34 -3.79 12.41
CA ALA A 371 -17.17 -4.41 11.37
C ALA A 371 -16.46 -5.58 10.68
N THR A 372 -15.17 -5.42 10.38
CA THR A 372 -14.37 -6.44 9.69
C THR A 372 -13.87 -7.55 10.61
N ASN A 373 -13.83 -7.30 11.93
CA ASN A 373 -13.26 -8.21 12.92
C ASN A 373 -11.88 -8.75 12.49
N GLY A 374 -11.00 -7.86 12.01
CA GLY A 374 -9.65 -8.17 11.56
C GLY A 374 -9.51 -8.71 10.13
N LEU A 375 -10.61 -8.98 9.41
CA LEU A 375 -10.57 -9.30 7.96
C LEU A 375 -10.45 -8.02 7.15
N VAL A 376 -9.31 -7.34 7.25
CA VAL A 376 -9.09 -6.03 6.63
C VAL A 376 -7.67 -5.90 6.08
N HIS A 377 -7.57 -5.19 4.97
CA HIS A 377 -6.30 -4.65 4.45
C HIS A 377 -6.41 -3.12 4.42
N LEU A 378 -5.54 -2.43 5.15
CA LEU A 378 -5.50 -0.97 5.19
C LEU A 378 -4.43 -0.47 4.22
N LYS A 379 -4.75 0.44 3.29
CA LYS A 379 -3.78 1.06 2.37
C LYS A 379 -3.54 2.52 2.67
N THR A 380 -2.26 2.93 2.81
CA THR A 380 -1.84 4.26 3.28
C THR A 380 -0.81 4.91 2.36
N ALA A 381 -0.98 4.80 1.05
CA ALA A 381 0.03 5.13 0.04
C ALA A 381 0.67 6.53 0.12
N GLY A 382 -0.05 7.53 0.56
CA GLY A 382 0.45 8.91 0.56
C GLY A 382 0.87 9.50 1.90
N THR A 383 0.66 8.78 3.00
CA THR A 383 0.87 9.27 4.36
C THR A 383 2.33 9.63 4.62
N SER A 384 3.26 8.74 4.28
CA SER A 384 4.69 8.92 4.55
C SER A 384 5.26 10.16 3.87
N TRP A 385 4.84 10.46 2.63
CA TRP A 385 5.20 11.69 1.92
C TRP A 385 4.75 12.95 2.68
N ALA A 386 3.49 12.98 3.10
CA ALA A 386 2.94 14.12 3.81
C ALA A 386 3.68 14.38 5.14
N GLU A 387 4.00 13.32 5.87
CA GLU A 387 4.72 13.44 7.14
C GLU A 387 6.22 13.78 6.93
N ALA A 388 6.84 13.32 5.84
CA ALA A 388 8.21 13.71 5.49
C ALA A 388 8.36 15.22 5.23
N LEU A 389 7.32 15.88 4.69
CA LEU A 389 7.34 17.33 4.50
C LEU A 389 7.36 18.11 5.82
N ARG A 390 6.91 17.54 6.95
CA ARG A 390 7.05 18.15 8.27
C ARG A 390 8.52 18.32 8.66
N VAL A 391 9.37 17.38 8.29
CA VAL A 391 10.82 17.46 8.52
C VAL A 391 11.41 18.64 7.75
N ILE A 392 10.98 18.83 6.49
CA ILE A 392 11.40 20.00 5.69
C ILE A 392 10.93 21.29 6.32
N ALA A 393 9.65 21.36 6.71
CA ALA A 393 9.07 22.55 7.34
C ALA A 393 9.81 22.96 8.64
N ALA A 394 10.29 21.97 9.40
CA ALA A 394 10.99 22.20 10.67
C ALA A 394 12.46 22.59 10.48
N ASN A 395 13.15 22.04 9.47
CA ASN A 395 14.61 22.15 9.34
C ASN A 395 15.08 23.09 8.20
N ASP A 396 14.23 23.31 7.17
CA ASP A 396 14.48 24.27 6.09
C ASP A 396 13.17 24.96 5.66
N PRO A 397 12.66 25.94 6.45
CA PRO A 397 11.42 26.65 6.12
C PRO A 397 11.47 27.37 4.77
N ASP A 398 12.64 27.83 4.32
CA ASP A 398 12.78 28.50 3.03
C ASP A 398 12.58 27.52 1.88
N LEU A 399 13.17 26.32 1.96
CA LEU A 399 12.90 25.25 1.00
C LEU A 399 11.42 24.88 1.01
N MET A 400 10.78 24.81 2.18
CA MET A 400 9.35 24.50 2.26
C MET A 400 8.46 25.56 1.59
N ARG A 401 8.84 26.85 1.63
CA ARG A 401 8.17 27.93 0.88
C ARG A 401 8.32 27.74 -0.64
N GLU A 402 9.53 27.37 -1.10
CA GLU A 402 9.77 27.07 -2.52
C GLU A 402 8.90 25.88 -2.97
N VAL A 403 8.85 24.80 -2.18
CA VAL A 403 8.03 23.61 -2.39
C VAL A 403 6.54 23.97 -2.47
N LEU A 404 6.04 24.78 -1.52
CA LEU A 404 4.65 25.21 -1.52
C LEU A 404 4.30 26.02 -2.78
N ARG A 405 5.17 26.93 -3.20
CA ARG A 405 4.96 27.74 -4.39
C ARG A 405 4.84 26.87 -5.64
N LEU A 406 5.77 25.93 -5.83
CA LEU A 406 5.71 24.99 -6.95
C LEU A 406 4.45 24.12 -6.89
N ALA A 407 4.06 23.65 -5.70
CA ALA A 407 2.85 22.86 -5.53
C ALA A 407 1.58 23.64 -5.92
N LEU A 408 1.49 24.92 -5.57
CA LEU A 408 0.39 25.81 -5.96
C LEU A 408 0.39 26.07 -7.46
N ASP A 409 1.53 26.39 -8.05
CA ASP A 409 1.67 26.68 -9.48
C ASP A 409 1.31 25.46 -10.37
N SER A 410 1.64 24.25 -9.89
CA SER A 410 1.37 23.01 -10.62
C SER A 410 0.05 22.33 -10.22
N PHE A 411 -0.73 22.87 -9.29
CA PHE A 411 -1.89 22.22 -8.69
C PHE A 411 -2.93 21.78 -9.71
N GLU A 412 -3.34 22.65 -10.64
CA GLU A 412 -4.36 22.33 -11.63
C GLU A 412 -3.96 21.19 -12.59
N ALA A 413 -2.67 21.01 -12.82
CA ALA A 413 -2.16 19.88 -13.59
C ALA A 413 -2.18 18.57 -12.75
N ASN A 414 -1.74 18.66 -11.49
CA ASN A 414 -1.56 17.52 -10.60
C ASN A 414 -2.88 16.94 -10.09
N ARG A 415 -3.92 17.80 -9.87
CA ARG A 415 -5.21 17.37 -9.32
C ARG A 415 -6.07 16.54 -10.27
N LYS A 416 -5.78 16.52 -11.59
CA LYS A 416 -6.65 15.89 -12.61
C LYS A 416 -7.00 14.42 -12.35
N SER A 417 -6.16 13.71 -11.64
CA SER A 417 -6.37 12.29 -11.30
C SER A 417 -6.81 12.08 -9.83
N TYR A 418 -7.28 13.13 -9.16
CA TYR A 418 -7.69 13.08 -7.75
C TYR A 418 -8.98 13.85 -7.53
N HIS A 419 -9.85 13.30 -6.69
CA HIS A 419 -10.99 14.03 -6.13
C HIS A 419 -10.53 14.74 -4.86
N LEU A 420 -10.52 16.08 -4.87
CA LEU A 420 -10.03 16.93 -3.79
C LEU A 420 -11.03 18.04 -3.50
N SER A 421 -11.20 18.37 -2.21
CA SER A 421 -12.05 19.44 -1.74
C SER A 421 -11.30 20.69 -1.31
N CYS A 422 -9.96 20.70 -1.38
CA CYS A 422 -9.15 21.84 -0.98
C CYS A 422 -9.40 23.08 -1.84
N ASP A 423 -9.25 24.24 -1.20
CA ASP A 423 -9.33 25.56 -1.84
C ASP A 423 -7.93 26.21 -1.79
N PRO A 424 -7.16 26.18 -2.89
CA PRO A 424 -5.82 26.76 -2.92
C PRO A 424 -5.77 28.25 -2.60
N THR A 425 -6.88 28.99 -2.77
CA THR A 425 -6.94 30.44 -2.50
C THR A 425 -6.85 30.77 -1.01
N LYS A 426 -7.07 29.80 -0.12
CA LYS A 426 -6.94 29.95 1.33
C LYS A 426 -5.51 29.77 1.83
N ILE A 427 -4.60 29.32 0.98
CA ILE A 427 -3.21 29.06 1.35
C ILE A 427 -2.40 30.35 1.18
N PRO A 428 -1.63 30.78 2.20
CA PRO A 428 -0.77 31.95 2.07
C PRO A 428 0.33 31.68 1.02
N THR A 429 0.55 32.64 0.11
CA THR A 429 1.57 32.55 -0.93
C THR A 429 3.00 32.78 -0.43
N ASP A 430 3.13 33.48 0.71
CA ASP A 430 4.40 33.74 1.40
C ASP A 430 4.22 33.54 2.91
N PRO A 431 4.16 32.27 3.39
CA PRO A 431 3.89 31.99 4.80
C PRO A 431 5.08 32.33 5.69
N THR A 432 4.80 32.84 6.91
CA THR A 432 5.82 32.97 7.98
C THR A 432 6.31 31.58 8.43
N ASP A 433 7.43 31.53 9.20
CA ASP A 433 7.94 30.24 9.72
C ASP A 433 6.90 29.52 10.58
N GLU A 434 6.11 30.24 11.38
CA GLU A 434 5.01 29.66 12.16
C GLU A 434 3.92 29.06 11.26
N GLN A 435 3.57 29.73 10.16
CA GLN A 435 2.62 29.20 9.18
C GLN A 435 3.19 28.03 8.40
N VAL A 436 4.48 28.06 8.06
CA VAL A 436 5.19 26.92 7.40
C VAL A 436 5.09 25.67 8.25
N ALA A 437 5.31 25.77 9.56
CA ALA A 437 5.21 24.63 10.48
C ALA A 437 3.80 24.01 10.52
N GLN A 438 2.76 24.78 10.19
CA GLN A 438 1.35 24.37 10.23
C GLN A 438 0.81 23.88 8.86
N LEU A 439 1.56 24.02 7.77
CA LEU A 439 1.08 23.69 6.42
C LEU A 439 0.52 22.27 6.30
N MET A 440 1.12 21.33 7.01
CA MET A 440 0.69 19.92 6.96
C MET A 440 -0.49 19.60 7.89
N ASP A 441 -0.96 20.56 8.69
CA ASP A 441 -2.12 20.43 9.57
C ASP A 441 -3.40 21.01 8.96
N LEU A 442 -3.25 21.83 7.92
CA LEU A 442 -4.35 22.48 7.22
C LEU A 442 -4.77 21.65 6.00
N VAL A 443 -6.07 21.38 5.87
CA VAL A 443 -6.64 20.56 4.78
C VAL A 443 -6.21 21.08 3.41
N ASP A 444 -6.32 22.38 3.18
CA ASP A 444 -6.07 22.98 1.87
C ASP A 444 -4.61 22.81 1.45
N SER A 445 -3.65 23.18 2.29
CA SER A 445 -2.23 23.05 1.99
C SER A 445 -1.76 21.58 1.98
N ARG A 446 -2.29 20.75 2.90
CA ARG A 446 -1.95 19.33 2.93
C ARG A 446 -2.34 18.61 1.64
N GLN A 447 -3.54 18.87 1.09
CA GLN A 447 -3.96 18.26 -0.18
C GLN A 447 -3.16 18.77 -1.38
N VAL A 448 -2.90 20.08 -1.47
CA VAL A 448 -2.08 20.66 -2.53
C VAL A 448 -0.67 20.06 -2.54
N LEU A 449 -0.02 20.00 -1.38
CA LEU A 449 1.31 19.38 -1.21
C LEU A 449 1.29 17.87 -1.44
N HIS A 450 0.19 17.20 -1.03
CA HIS A 450 0.03 15.76 -1.22
C HIS A 450 0.05 15.37 -2.69
N VAL A 451 -0.67 16.09 -3.56
CA VAL A 451 -0.75 15.73 -4.99
C VAL A 451 0.41 16.26 -5.81
N GLY A 452 1.15 17.26 -5.28
CA GLY A 452 2.30 17.88 -5.93
C GLY A 452 3.59 17.05 -5.89
N TYR A 453 3.61 15.90 -5.22
CA TYR A 453 4.83 15.14 -4.93
C TYR A 453 5.74 14.88 -6.14
N GLY A 454 5.18 14.56 -7.30
CA GLY A 454 5.96 14.29 -8.50
C GLY A 454 6.76 15.49 -8.96
N ALA A 455 6.09 16.64 -9.19
CA ALA A 455 6.75 17.88 -9.58
C ALA A 455 7.75 18.38 -8.52
N ILE A 456 7.40 18.22 -7.23
CA ILE A 456 8.26 18.62 -6.12
C ILE A 456 9.55 17.78 -6.09
N LEU A 457 9.44 16.47 -6.27
CA LEU A 457 10.61 15.59 -6.30
C LEU A 457 11.49 15.81 -7.54
N GLU A 458 10.88 16.08 -8.69
CA GLU A 458 11.61 16.41 -9.92
C GLU A 458 12.46 17.67 -9.77
N GLU A 459 11.91 18.74 -9.17
CA GLU A 459 12.58 20.02 -9.03
C GLU A 459 13.53 20.07 -7.82
N PHE A 460 13.08 19.59 -6.67
CA PHE A 460 13.79 19.78 -5.40
C PHE A 460 14.40 18.50 -4.81
N GLY A 461 14.23 17.33 -5.44
CA GLY A 461 14.64 16.04 -4.90
C GLY A 461 16.01 16.05 -4.21
N PRO A 462 17.12 16.45 -4.86
CA PRO A 462 18.45 16.44 -4.23
C PRO A 462 18.55 17.28 -2.95
N ARG A 463 17.81 18.41 -2.86
CA ARG A 463 17.79 19.27 -1.67
C ARG A 463 16.95 18.63 -0.55
N LEU A 464 15.81 18.08 -0.90
CA LEU A 464 14.89 17.41 0.03
C LEU A 464 15.55 16.17 0.65
N TYR A 465 16.14 15.31 -0.17
CA TYR A 465 16.83 14.11 0.32
C TYR A 465 17.98 14.45 1.28
N ARG A 466 18.71 15.56 1.04
CA ARG A 466 19.74 16.03 1.98
C ARG A 466 19.13 16.35 3.34
N VAL A 467 18.05 17.14 3.38
CA VAL A 467 17.40 17.51 4.66
C VAL A 467 16.88 16.27 5.38
N TRP A 468 16.22 15.33 4.68
CA TRP A 468 15.75 14.08 5.30
C TRP A 468 16.89 13.22 5.83
N ASN A 469 17.97 13.09 5.07
CA ASN A 469 19.13 12.31 5.49
C ASN A 469 19.86 12.93 6.67
N ASP A 470 19.97 14.27 6.73
CA ASP A 470 20.60 14.98 7.84
C ASP A 470 19.73 14.93 9.11
N ASN A 471 18.40 14.70 8.98
CA ASN A 471 17.43 14.64 10.07
C ASN A 471 16.71 13.28 10.13
N GLU A 472 17.42 12.19 9.86
CA GLU A 472 16.89 10.86 9.71
C GLU A 472 16.10 10.37 10.92
N GLU A 473 16.62 10.61 12.14
CA GLU A 473 15.97 10.19 13.39
C GLU A 473 14.66 10.93 13.63
N GLU A 474 14.60 12.21 13.33
CA GLU A 474 13.37 13.00 13.39
C GLU A 474 12.34 12.51 12.37
N HIS A 475 12.79 12.20 11.15
CA HIS A 475 11.93 11.65 10.10
C HIS A 475 11.29 10.33 10.55
N TYR A 476 12.07 9.39 11.07
CA TYR A 476 11.53 8.10 11.53
C TYR A 476 10.57 8.26 12.70
N ARG A 477 10.86 9.17 13.64
CA ARG A 477 9.98 9.47 14.76
C ARG A 477 8.62 10.04 14.30
N ILE A 478 8.63 11.01 13.39
CA ILE A 478 7.40 11.61 12.84
C ILE A 478 6.54 10.56 12.13
N ILE A 479 7.15 9.74 11.28
CA ILE A 479 6.48 8.63 10.61
C ILE A 479 5.89 7.66 11.63
N ALA A 480 6.66 7.23 12.62
CA ALA A 480 6.22 6.29 13.63
C ALA A 480 5.03 6.83 14.45
N ASP A 481 5.13 8.06 14.96
CA ASP A 481 4.08 8.70 15.76
C ASP A 481 2.76 8.82 14.98
N HIS A 482 2.86 9.06 13.68
CA HIS A 482 1.69 9.17 12.82
C HIS A 482 1.08 7.80 12.53
N PHE A 483 1.88 6.78 12.19
CA PHE A 483 1.39 5.44 11.89
C PHE A 483 0.85 4.69 13.10
N VAL A 484 1.33 4.98 14.31
CA VAL A 484 0.72 4.46 15.54
C VAL A 484 -0.78 4.81 15.60
N LYS A 485 -1.17 6.02 15.18
CA LYS A 485 -2.59 6.43 15.14
C LYS A 485 -3.40 5.64 14.12
N HIS A 486 -2.80 5.23 13.00
CA HIS A 486 -3.44 4.41 11.97
C HIS A 486 -3.67 2.97 12.45
N LEU A 487 -2.69 2.40 13.14
CA LEU A 487 -2.67 0.97 13.46
C LEU A 487 -3.37 0.63 14.78
N THR A 488 -3.32 1.52 15.78
CA THR A 488 -3.87 1.27 17.11
C THR A 488 -5.34 0.84 17.11
N PRO A 489 -6.26 1.44 16.31
CA PRO A 489 -7.65 1.03 16.29
C PRO A 489 -7.88 -0.43 15.83
N PHE A 490 -6.99 -0.95 15.00
CA PHE A 490 -7.08 -2.32 14.47
C PHE A 490 -6.46 -3.36 15.41
N ALA A 491 -5.61 -2.94 16.36
CA ALA A 491 -4.88 -3.84 17.24
C ALA A 491 -5.77 -4.84 18.01
N PRO A 492 -6.93 -4.47 18.58
CA PRO A 492 -7.80 -5.39 19.30
C PRO A 492 -8.40 -6.51 18.45
N TYR A 493 -8.48 -6.31 17.14
CA TYR A 493 -9.12 -7.20 16.18
C TYR A 493 -8.10 -7.93 15.29
N ALA A 494 -6.81 -7.55 15.36
CA ALA A 494 -5.76 -8.11 14.51
C ALA A 494 -5.54 -9.61 14.76
N ARG A 495 -5.43 -10.39 13.67
CA ARG A 495 -5.33 -11.85 13.68
C ARG A 495 -4.45 -12.40 12.55
#